data_b0cfde5497a7f977c80ef17c59e798b1
#
_entry.id   b0cfde5497a7f977c80ef17c59e798b1
#
_cell.length_a   1.000
_cell.length_b   1.000
_cell.length_c   1.000
_cell.angle_alpha   90.00
_cell.angle_beta   90.00
_cell.angle_gamma   90.00
#
_symmetry.space_group_name_H-M   'P 1'
#
loop_
_entity.id
_entity.type
_entity.pdbx_description
1 polymer ?
#
loop_
_entity_poly.entity_id
_entity_poly.type
_entity_poly.pdbx_seq_one_letter_code
_entity_poly.pdbx_strand_id
1 'polypeptide(L)'
;MEPKVNYVVVGAFVLLLGAALLIGVLWLGKTDYRGVYDRYEASMRESVAGLSVDSTVKYRGVDVGRVKAIALNQSNPEEVLLTLDIVRGTPIKTDTIAVLETQGLTGLATINLTGGSRDAPPLQALPGQEYPVIRTGPSLFFGPPNALPKRCGLSP
;
A
#
# COMPACT_ATOMS: atom_id res chain seq x y z
N MET A 1 -46.49 -48.30 5.15
CA MET A 1 -45.98 -47.65 3.95
C MET A 1 -44.63 -47.10 4.30
N GLU A 2 -43.54 -47.80 3.93
CA GLU A 2 -42.18 -47.35 4.19
C GLU A 2 -41.81 -46.35 3.09
N PRO A 3 -41.41 -45.13 3.43
CA PRO A 3 -40.95 -44.19 2.42
C PRO A 3 -39.62 -44.71 1.87
N LYS A 4 -39.60 -45.10 0.61
CA LYS A 4 -38.36 -45.44 -0.12
C LYS A 4 -37.56 -44.17 -0.30
N VAL A 5 -36.68 -43.88 0.66
CA VAL A 5 -35.74 -42.76 0.58
C VAL A 5 -34.75 -43.10 -0.52
N ASN A 6 -34.75 -42.34 -1.60
CA ASN A 6 -33.77 -42.45 -2.69
C ASN A 6 -32.44 -41.84 -2.23
N TYR A 7 -31.57 -42.66 -1.65
CA TYR A 7 -30.24 -42.24 -1.17
C TYR A 7 -29.41 -41.60 -2.27
N VAL A 8 -29.65 -41.95 -3.54
CA VAL A 8 -28.99 -41.34 -4.71
C VAL A 8 -29.39 -39.87 -4.86
N VAL A 9 -30.66 -39.54 -4.64
CA VAL A 9 -31.13 -38.15 -4.72
C VAL A 9 -30.58 -37.31 -3.57
N VAL A 10 -30.52 -37.89 -2.38
CA VAL A 10 -29.92 -37.21 -1.21
C VAL A 10 -28.41 -36.99 -1.42
N GLY A 11 -27.70 -38.00 -1.94
CA GLY A 11 -26.27 -37.87 -2.25
C GLY A 11 -25.98 -36.81 -3.31
N ALA A 12 -26.77 -36.79 -4.39
CA ALA A 12 -26.67 -35.78 -5.44
C ALA A 12 -26.94 -34.36 -4.92
N PHE A 13 -27.95 -34.21 -4.04
CA PHE A 13 -28.24 -32.91 -3.43
C PHE A 13 -27.11 -32.40 -2.56
N VAL A 14 -26.49 -33.25 -1.72
CA VAL A 14 -25.37 -32.90 -0.87
C VAL A 14 -24.13 -32.48 -1.71
N LEU A 15 -23.85 -33.21 -2.80
CA LEU A 15 -22.76 -32.89 -3.70
C LEU A 15 -22.97 -31.54 -4.41
N LEU A 16 -24.19 -31.27 -4.88
CA LEU A 16 -24.56 -30.00 -5.51
C LEU A 16 -24.43 -28.84 -4.52
N LEU A 17 -24.92 -29.03 -3.30
CA LEU A 17 -24.82 -28.01 -2.25
C LEU A 17 -23.36 -27.72 -1.87
N GLY A 18 -22.54 -28.76 -1.74
CA GLY A 18 -21.10 -28.63 -1.49
C GLY A 18 -20.35 -27.91 -2.61
N ALA A 19 -20.65 -28.25 -3.86
CA ALA A 19 -20.08 -27.59 -5.04
C ALA A 19 -20.52 -26.12 -5.11
N ALA A 20 -21.78 -25.81 -4.87
CA ALA A 20 -22.30 -24.45 -4.85
C ALA A 20 -21.62 -23.60 -3.74
N LEU A 21 -21.41 -24.18 -2.57
CA LEU A 21 -20.73 -23.52 -1.46
C LEU A 21 -19.26 -23.23 -1.80
N LEU A 22 -18.54 -24.19 -2.38
CA LEU A 22 -17.15 -23.99 -2.83
C LEU A 22 -17.04 -22.89 -3.89
N ILE A 23 -17.93 -22.90 -4.88
CA ILE A 23 -17.98 -21.86 -5.92
C ILE A 23 -18.27 -20.49 -5.29
N GLY A 24 -19.20 -20.42 -4.35
CA GLY A 24 -19.54 -19.20 -3.62
C GLY A 24 -18.35 -18.63 -2.85
N VAL A 25 -17.61 -19.47 -2.12
CA VAL A 25 -16.40 -19.07 -1.39
C VAL A 25 -15.31 -18.59 -2.35
N LEU A 26 -15.06 -19.29 -3.44
CA LEU A 26 -14.10 -18.90 -4.45
C LEU A 26 -14.48 -17.60 -5.17
N TRP A 27 -15.79 -17.38 -5.38
CA TRP A 27 -16.30 -16.16 -6.00
C TRP A 27 -16.18 -14.96 -5.05
N LEU A 28 -16.49 -15.16 -3.77
CA LEU A 28 -16.36 -14.12 -2.74
C LEU A 28 -14.89 -13.76 -2.46
N GLY A 29 -13.97 -14.74 -2.56
CA GLY A 29 -12.53 -14.51 -2.40
C GLY A 29 -11.89 -13.76 -3.57
N LYS A 30 -12.56 -13.66 -4.72
CA LYS A 30 -12.12 -12.85 -5.88
C LYS A 30 -12.60 -11.39 -5.78
N THR A 31 -12.46 -10.76 -4.62
CA THR A 31 -12.62 -9.31 -4.51
C THR A 31 -11.36 -8.65 -5.07
N ASP A 32 -11.12 -8.83 -6.37
CA ASP A 32 -10.21 -7.98 -7.11
C ASP A 32 -10.86 -6.60 -7.17
N TYR A 33 -10.33 -5.69 -6.39
CA TYR A 33 -10.50 -4.27 -6.67
C TYR A 33 -9.92 -4.02 -8.06
N ARG A 34 -10.75 -4.08 -9.09
CA ARG A 34 -10.40 -3.75 -10.49
C ARG A 34 -10.24 -2.23 -10.61
N GLY A 35 -9.48 -1.62 -9.72
CA GLY A 35 -8.96 -0.28 -9.93
C GLY A 35 -7.81 -0.38 -10.95
N VAL A 36 -7.80 0.49 -11.91
CA VAL A 36 -6.59 0.70 -12.72
C VAL A 36 -5.60 1.39 -11.80
N TYR A 37 -4.51 0.71 -11.49
CA TYR A 37 -3.45 1.21 -10.62
C TYR A 37 -2.27 1.69 -11.47
N ASP A 38 -1.72 2.80 -11.07
CA ASP A 38 -0.43 3.26 -11.56
C ASP A 38 0.64 2.88 -10.54
N ARG A 39 1.79 2.39 -11.01
CA ARG A 39 2.88 1.96 -10.15
C ARG A 39 3.83 3.08 -9.86
N TYR A 40 4.26 3.13 -8.61
CA TYR A 40 5.25 4.05 -8.11
C TYR A 40 6.28 3.29 -7.29
N GLU A 41 7.49 3.80 -7.26
CA GLU A 41 8.54 3.30 -6.37
C GLU A 41 8.82 4.32 -5.26
N ALA A 42 9.19 3.82 -4.10
CA ALA A 42 9.69 4.63 -3.01
C ALA A 42 10.91 3.95 -2.39
N SER A 43 11.99 4.68 -2.15
CA SER A 43 13.19 4.17 -1.50
C SER A 43 13.24 4.67 -0.07
N MET A 44 13.17 3.77 0.91
CA MET A 44 13.22 4.08 2.33
C MET A 44 14.57 3.66 2.94
N ARG A 45 15.19 4.57 3.70
CA ARG A 45 16.41 4.31 4.47
C ARG A 45 16.14 3.94 5.91
N GLU A 46 14.89 4.01 6.31
CA GLU A 46 14.45 3.66 7.65
C GLU A 46 13.94 2.22 7.70
N SER A 47 13.89 1.66 8.91
CA SER A 47 13.31 0.35 9.13
C SER A 47 11.83 0.35 8.74
N VAL A 48 11.45 -0.53 7.84
CA VAL A 48 10.06 -0.75 7.42
C VAL A 48 9.35 -1.81 8.26
N ALA A 49 9.77 -1.97 9.52
CA ALA A 49 9.17 -2.93 10.44
C ALA A 49 7.66 -2.66 10.58
N GLY A 50 6.87 -3.72 10.52
CA GLY A 50 5.40 -3.65 10.56
C GLY A 50 4.73 -3.37 9.22
N LEU A 51 5.50 -3.06 8.16
CA LEU A 51 4.97 -2.93 6.80
C LEU A 51 4.94 -4.31 6.13
N SER A 52 3.83 -4.65 5.54
CA SER A 52 3.62 -5.89 4.79
C SER A 52 3.19 -5.61 3.37
N VAL A 53 3.29 -6.63 2.51
CA VAL A 53 2.60 -6.61 1.21
C VAL A 53 1.10 -6.45 1.48
N ASP A 54 0.40 -5.71 0.65
CA ASP A 54 -0.98 -5.26 0.79
C ASP A 54 -1.24 -4.26 1.93
N SER A 55 -0.21 -3.77 2.65
CA SER A 55 -0.37 -2.63 3.56
C SER A 55 -0.95 -1.43 2.82
N THR A 56 -1.86 -0.72 3.47
CA THR A 56 -2.57 0.41 2.88
C THR A 56 -1.63 1.59 2.61
N VAL A 57 -1.78 2.21 1.45
CA VAL A 57 -1.18 3.51 1.11
C VAL A 57 -2.25 4.57 1.23
N LYS A 58 -2.00 5.58 2.06
CA LYS A 58 -2.90 6.71 2.30
C LYS A 58 -2.34 7.98 1.68
N TYR A 59 -3.22 8.84 1.20
CA TYR A 59 -2.88 10.18 0.79
C TYR A 59 -3.70 11.16 1.63
N ARG A 60 -3.02 11.89 2.52
CA ARG A 60 -3.69 12.78 3.50
C ARG A 60 -4.80 12.08 4.29
N GLY A 61 -4.59 10.81 4.68
CA GLY A 61 -5.54 10.02 5.45
C GLY A 61 -6.59 9.25 4.63
N VAL A 62 -6.67 9.46 3.31
CA VAL A 62 -7.58 8.74 2.41
C VAL A 62 -6.84 7.55 1.81
N ASP A 63 -7.47 6.37 1.79
CA ASP A 63 -6.91 5.16 1.21
C ASP A 63 -6.87 5.31 -0.33
N VAL A 64 -5.67 5.31 -0.90
CA VAL A 64 -5.46 5.52 -2.34
C VAL A 64 -4.74 4.35 -3.01
N GLY A 65 -4.28 3.38 -2.26
CA GLY A 65 -3.57 2.25 -2.83
C GLY A 65 -3.05 1.27 -1.81
N ARG A 66 -2.10 0.46 -2.25
CA ARG A 66 -1.47 -0.57 -1.42
C ARG A 66 -0.01 -0.79 -1.77
N VAL A 67 0.73 -1.38 -0.85
CA VAL A 67 2.09 -1.84 -1.07
C VAL A 67 2.05 -3.13 -1.89
N LYS A 68 2.65 -3.13 -3.08
CA LYS A 68 2.69 -4.28 -3.98
C LYS A 68 3.85 -5.22 -3.68
N ALA A 69 5.02 -4.65 -3.41
CA ALA A 69 6.22 -5.41 -3.12
C ALA A 69 7.15 -4.63 -2.20
N ILE A 70 7.93 -5.36 -1.42
CA ILE A 70 8.98 -4.86 -0.54
C ILE A 70 10.25 -5.62 -0.89
N ALA A 71 11.31 -4.94 -1.28
CA ALA A 71 12.58 -5.55 -1.66
C ALA A 71 13.75 -4.74 -1.08
N LEU A 72 14.85 -5.42 -0.78
CA LEU A 72 16.10 -4.74 -0.44
C LEU A 72 16.80 -4.30 -1.73
N ASN A 73 17.37 -3.10 -1.72
CA ASN A 73 18.19 -2.64 -2.82
C ASN A 73 19.50 -3.44 -2.83
N GLN A 74 19.72 -4.24 -3.87
CA GLN A 74 20.93 -5.08 -3.99
C GLN A 74 22.21 -4.25 -4.11
N SER A 75 22.12 -3.04 -4.63
CA SER A 75 23.26 -2.12 -4.77
C SER A 75 23.54 -1.34 -3.51
N ASN A 76 22.54 -1.11 -2.67
CA ASN A 76 22.66 -0.38 -1.41
C ASN A 76 21.79 -1.04 -0.33
N PRO A 77 22.35 -1.90 0.53
CA PRO A 77 21.61 -2.62 1.57
C PRO A 77 20.92 -1.73 2.62
N GLU A 78 21.30 -0.45 2.70
CA GLU A 78 20.65 0.52 3.59
C GLU A 78 19.31 1.03 3.08
N GLU A 79 18.95 0.68 1.84
CA GLU A 79 17.71 1.13 1.20
C GLU A 79 16.76 -0.01 0.95
N VAL A 80 15.51 0.17 1.35
CA VAL A 80 14.40 -0.71 1.05
C VAL A 80 13.58 -0.10 -0.08
N LEU A 81 13.44 -0.84 -1.17
CA LEU A 81 12.62 -0.47 -2.32
C LEU A 81 11.18 -0.94 -2.08
N LEU A 82 10.25 -0.03 -2.13
CA LEU A 82 8.83 -0.28 -2.04
C LEU A 82 8.21 -0.05 -3.40
N THR A 83 7.44 -1.03 -3.89
CA THR A 83 6.57 -0.85 -5.05
C THR A 83 5.16 -0.60 -4.56
N LEU A 84 4.57 0.51 -4.98
CA LEU A 84 3.24 0.96 -4.56
C LEU A 84 2.29 0.91 -5.76
N ASP A 85 1.14 0.26 -5.58
CA ASP A 85 0.02 0.33 -6.53
C ASP A 85 -0.94 1.43 -6.04
N ILE A 86 -1.04 2.53 -6.76
CA ILE A 86 -1.88 3.69 -6.40
C ILE A 86 -2.99 3.83 -7.43
N VAL A 87 -4.22 4.07 -6.96
CA VAL A 87 -5.40 4.24 -7.83
C VAL A 87 -5.15 5.36 -8.82
N ARG A 88 -5.36 5.06 -10.11
CA ARG A 88 -5.22 6.04 -11.19
C ARG A 88 -6.08 7.27 -10.94
N GLY A 89 -5.52 8.45 -11.19
CA GLY A 89 -6.19 9.72 -10.93
C GLY A 89 -5.85 10.34 -9.57
N THR A 90 -5.10 9.62 -8.70
CA THR A 90 -4.55 10.22 -7.49
C THR A 90 -3.51 11.27 -7.86
N PRO A 91 -3.61 12.52 -7.38
CA PRO A 91 -2.73 13.62 -7.78
C PRO A 91 -1.35 13.51 -7.10
N ILE A 92 -0.54 12.55 -7.53
CA ILE A 92 0.84 12.41 -7.07
C ILE A 92 1.73 13.42 -7.78
N LYS A 93 2.40 14.26 -7.01
CA LYS A 93 3.21 15.37 -7.53
C LYS A 93 4.68 15.21 -7.13
N THR A 94 5.54 16.01 -7.74
CA THR A 94 7.00 15.97 -7.50
C THR A 94 7.40 16.32 -6.06
N ASP A 95 6.55 17.03 -5.33
CA ASP A 95 6.70 17.38 -3.92
C ASP A 95 5.98 16.42 -2.96
N THR A 96 5.38 15.33 -3.48
CA THR A 96 4.80 14.30 -2.65
C THR A 96 5.89 13.51 -1.94
N ILE A 97 5.71 13.31 -0.65
CA ILE A 97 6.64 12.60 0.24
C ILE A 97 5.92 11.40 0.84
N ALA A 98 6.55 10.23 0.74
CA ALA A 98 6.08 9.01 1.41
C ALA A 98 6.71 8.92 2.80
N VAL A 99 5.88 8.76 3.81
CA VAL A 99 6.27 8.64 5.22
C VAL A 99 5.71 7.33 5.76
N LEU A 100 6.52 6.60 6.52
CA LEU A 100 6.06 5.43 7.25
C LEU A 100 5.34 5.88 8.52
N GLU A 101 4.10 5.45 8.68
CA GLU A 101 3.29 5.72 9.86
C GLU A 101 2.90 4.41 10.54
N THR A 102 3.28 4.25 11.80
CA THR A 102 2.92 3.07 12.59
C THR A 102 1.61 3.31 13.31
N GLN A 103 0.65 2.42 13.12
CA GLN A 103 -0.68 2.54 13.75
C GLN A 103 -0.70 1.89 15.14
N GLY A 104 -0.71 2.75 16.16
CA GLY A 104 -1.01 2.38 17.53
C GLY A 104 -0.11 1.31 18.15
N LEU A 105 -0.67 0.53 19.06
CA LEU A 105 0.03 -0.52 19.81
C LEU A 105 0.20 -1.83 19.03
N THR A 106 -0.44 -1.97 17.88
CA THR A 106 -0.41 -3.21 17.08
C THR A 106 0.89 -3.37 16.27
N GLY A 107 1.66 -2.30 16.11
CA GLY A 107 2.89 -2.30 15.32
C GLY A 107 2.67 -2.42 13.81
N LEU A 108 1.43 -2.35 13.33
CA LEU A 108 1.14 -2.31 11.90
C LEU A 108 1.55 -0.96 11.33
N ALA A 109 2.28 -1.01 10.21
CA ALA A 109 2.71 0.19 9.51
C ALA A 109 1.93 0.40 8.20
N THR A 110 1.71 1.65 7.88
CA THR A 110 1.09 2.11 6.63
C THR A 110 1.97 3.17 5.99
N ILE A 111 1.84 3.34 4.68
CA ILE A 111 2.51 4.43 3.97
C ILE A 111 1.54 5.61 3.89
N ASN A 112 1.96 6.75 4.41
CA ASN A 112 1.21 8.00 4.29
C ASN A 112 1.91 8.94 3.31
N LEU A 113 1.21 9.32 2.24
CA LEU A 113 1.66 10.27 1.26
C LEU A 113 1.21 11.67 1.69
N THR A 114 2.17 12.57 1.81
CA THR A 114 1.97 13.97 2.21
C THR A 114 2.53 14.89 1.14
N GLY A 115 2.22 16.17 1.21
CA GLY A 115 2.63 17.14 0.18
C GLY A 115 1.55 17.29 -0.92
N GLY A 116 1.96 17.44 -2.17
CA GLY A 116 1.08 17.67 -3.31
C GLY A 116 0.54 19.09 -3.35
N SER A 117 1.45 20.08 -3.46
CA SER A 117 1.09 21.49 -3.65
C SER A 117 0.33 21.69 -4.95
N ARG A 118 -0.55 22.68 -4.98
CA ARG A 118 -1.34 22.98 -6.20
C ARG A 118 -0.46 23.31 -7.40
N ASP A 119 0.67 23.96 -7.18
CA ASP A 119 1.58 24.47 -8.21
C ASP A 119 2.66 23.46 -8.64
N ALA A 120 2.84 22.35 -7.89
CA ALA A 120 3.82 21.33 -8.24
C ALA A 120 3.35 20.52 -9.46
N PRO A 121 4.26 20.20 -10.41
CA PRO A 121 3.94 19.37 -11.56
C PRO A 121 3.66 17.91 -11.13
N PRO A 122 2.92 17.15 -11.95
CA PRO A 122 2.69 15.73 -11.71
C PRO A 122 4.01 14.96 -11.74
N LEU A 123 4.12 13.95 -10.86
CA LEU A 123 5.30 13.09 -10.82
C LEU A 123 5.33 12.18 -12.05
N GLN A 124 6.42 12.23 -12.80
CA GLN A 124 6.65 11.38 -13.97
C GLN A 124 7.92 10.57 -13.79
N ALA A 125 7.97 9.39 -14.42
CA ALA A 125 9.17 8.57 -14.43
C ALA A 125 10.30 9.32 -15.17
N LEU A 126 11.51 9.30 -14.58
CA LEU A 126 12.70 9.82 -15.22
C LEU A 126 13.18 8.87 -16.33
N PRO A 127 13.86 9.38 -17.37
CA PRO A 127 14.45 8.55 -18.42
C PRO A 127 15.38 7.50 -17.79
N GLY A 128 15.07 6.20 -18.00
CA GLY A 128 15.84 5.09 -17.44
C GLY A 128 15.24 4.46 -16.17
N GLN A 129 14.14 4.99 -15.65
CA GLN A 129 13.38 4.39 -14.55
C GLN A 129 12.09 3.75 -15.07
N GLU A 130 11.79 2.56 -14.59
CA GLU A 130 10.58 1.84 -14.99
C GLU A 130 9.32 2.49 -14.39
N TYR A 131 9.43 3.04 -13.18
CA TYR A 131 8.35 3.68 -12.46
C TYR A 131 8.78 5.04 -11.87
N PRO A 132 7.84 5.99 -11.69
CA PRO A 132 8.12 7.24 -11.01
C PRO A 132 8.51 6.98 -9.55
N VAL A 133 9.58 7.62 -9.06
CA VAL A 133 10.07 7.45 -7.70
C VAL A 133 9.54 8.57 -6.80
N ILE A 134 8.80 8.19 -5.76
CA ILE A 134 8.32 9.12 -4.73
C ILE A 134 9.43 9.34 -3.71
N ARG A 135 9.67 10.59 -3.34
CA ARG A 135 10.63 10.94 -2.28
C ARG A 135 10.11 10.43 -0.94
N THR A 136 11.02 9.98 -0.09
CA THR A 136 10.70 9.54 1.26
C THR A 136 11.15 10.58 2.29
N GLY A 137 10.34 10.76 3.32
CA GLY A 137 10.65 11.62 4.46
C GLY A 137 10.87 10.79 5.72
N PRO A 138 11.50 11.38 6.75
CA PRO A 138 11.67 10.71 8.04
C PRO A 138 10.31 10.39 8.66
N SER A 139 10.21 9.19 9.24
CA SER A 139 9.02 8.79 9.98
C SER A 139 8.81 9.72 11.20
N LEU A 140 7.58 10.07 11.49
CA LEU A 140 7.25 11.00 12.58
C LEU A 140 7.62 10.47 13.98
N PHE A 141 7.99 9.19 14.10
CA PHE A 141 8.38 8.57 15.37
C PHE A 141 9.87 8.64 15.70
N PHE A 142 10.73 9.01 14.76
CA PHE A 142 12.20 9.09 14.96
C PHE A 142 12.81 10.46 14.64
N GLY A 143 12.02 11.51 14.64
CA GLY A 143 12.60 12.85 14.61
C GLY A 143 13.38 13.10 15.89
N PRO A 144 14.70 13.45 15.85
CA PRO A 144 15.38 13.92 17.06
C PRO A 144 14.66 15.18 17.56
N PRO A 145 14.46 15.32 18.89
CA PRO A 145 13.69 16.43 19.46
C PRO A 145 14.30 17.82 19.26
N ASN A 146 15.33 17.97 18.44
CA ASN A 146 16.12 19.20 18.28
C ASN A 146 16.26 19.73 16.85
N ALA A 147 15.34 19.42 15.94
CA ALA A 147 15.27 20.16 14.68
C ALA A 147 14.48 21.47 14.87
N LEU A 148 14.96 22.36 15.75
CA LEU A 148 14.53 23.74 15.73
C LEU A 148 14.96 24.37 14.40
N PRO A 149 14.05 25.04 13.66
CA PRO A 149 14.45 25.79 12.49
C PRO A 149 15.47 26.84 12.91
N LYS A 150 16.67 26.78 12.35
CA LYS A 150 17.66 27.87 12.49
C LYS A 150 16.98 29.15 12.04
N ARG A 151 16.57 29.98 12.99
CA ARG A 151 16.25 31.38 12.73
C ARG A 151 17.44 31.98 12.00
N CYS A 152 17.20 32.41 10.77
CA CYS A 152 18.12 33.34 10.11
C CYS A 152 18.34 34.51 11.07
N GLY A 153 19.54 34.61 11.63
CA GLY A 153 19.95 35.76 12.42
C GLY A 153 19.98 36.98 11.52
N LEU A 154 19.12 37.94 11.82
CA LEU A 154 19.40 39.31 11.46
C LEU A 154 20.57 39.73 12.33
N SER A 155 21.70 39.98 11.71
CA SER A 155 22.79 40.78 12.31
C SER A 155 22.50 42.26 12.13
N PRO A 156 22.86 43.08 13.11
CA PRO A 156 22.67 44.53 13.08
C PRO A 156 23.59 45.21 12.04
#